data_b9e473daad2d53687850368d459c3f2e
#
_entry.id   b9e473daad2d53687850368d459c3f2e
#
_cell.length_a   1.000
_cell.length_b   1.000
_cell.length_c   1.000
_cell.angle_alpha   90.00
_cell.angle_beta   90.00
_cell.angle_gamma   90.00
#
_symmetry.space_group_name_H-M   'P 1'
#
loop_
_entity.id
_entity.type
_entity.pdbx_description
1 polymer ?
#
loop_
_entity_poly.entity_id
_entity_poly.type
_entity_poly.pdbx_seq_one_letter_code
_entity_poly.pdbx_strand_id
1 'polypeptide(L)'
;MSISYKLNNLFKLISRIISSKFLIILGIIIASTVALPILYLVIRSVNSFTEVIDLLNKAGLFWIFFRTFILVFLVTLISIIIGVSIAWVITRTDLAGSKIYSVMVILPFIIPSYIGAMTFLEIFSPRGLLQNILSPFGVEKLMNFNGLIGATIVLVLLTYPYVYLIVRPALKKMDPSLEDAARVMGYGSIR
;
A
#
# COMPACT_ATOMS: atom_id res chain seq x y z
N MET A 1 -18.57 -41.23 -16.86
CA MET A 1 -19.89 -40.56 -16.89
C MET A 1 -20.54 -40.32 -15.51
N SER A 2 -20.08 -40.97 -14.41
CA SER A 2 -20.69 -40.90 -13.07
C SER A 2 -20.26 -39.75 -12.17
N ILE A 3 -19.01 -39.26 -12.28
CA ILE A 3 -18.45 -38.24 -11.36
C ILE A 3 -18.97 -36.84 -11.69
N SER A 4 -19.08 -36.51 -12.98
CA SER A 4 -19.59 -35.20 -13.43
C SER A 4 -21.07 -35.01 -13.07
N TYR A 5 -21.86 -36.05 -13.12
CA TYR A 5 -23.28 -36.01 -12.73
C TYR A 5 -23.47 -35.81 -11.22
N LYS A 6 -22.64 -36.47 -10.39
CA LYS A 6 -22.64 -36.28 -8.92
C LYS A 6 -22.22 -34.87 -8.53
N LEU A 7 -21.18 -34.31 -9.16
CA LEU A 7 -20.73 -32.93 -8.94
C LEU A 7 -21.82 -31.90 -9.30
N ASN A 8 -22.51 -32.09 -10.43
CA ASN A 8 -23.58 -31.18 -10.84
C ASN A 8 -24.79 -31.22 -9.90
N ASN A 9 -25.11 -32.40 -9.36
CA ASN A 9 -26.18 -32.54 -8.36
C ASN A 9 -25.78 -31.97 -7.01
N LEU A 10 -24.52 -32.10 -6.58
CA LEU A 10 -24.00 -31.45 -5.39
C LEU A 10 -24.01 -29.92 -5.53
N PHE A 11 -23.62 -29.38 -6.68
CA PHE A 11 -23.70 -27.95 -6.97
C PHE A 11 -25.14 -27.42 -6.93
N LYS A 12 -26.11 -28.16 -7.52
CA LYS A 12 -27.54 -27.82 -7.42
C LYS A 12 -28.12 -27.92 -6.01
N LEU A 13 -27.66 -28.85 -5.21
CA LEU A 13 -28.03 -28.98 -3.80
C LEU A 13 -27.46 -27.83 -2.96
N ILE A 14 -26.18 -27.49 -3.14
CA ILE A 14 -25.54 -26.37 -2.48
C ILE A 14 -26.20 -25.04 -2.86
N SER A 15 -26.51 -24.83 -4.13
CA SER A 15 -27.21 -23.61 -4.59
C SER A 15 -28.66 -23.51 -4.11
N ARG A 16 -29.32 -24.63 -3.82
CA ARG A 16 -30.66 -24.65 -3.20
C ARG A 16 -30.63 -24.40 -1.71
N ILE A 17 -29.60 -24.86 -1.02
CA ILE A 17 -29.42 -24.69 0.44
C ILE A 17 -29.03 -23.24 0.77
N ILE A 18 -28.23 -22.60 -0.10
CA ILE A 18 -27.89 -21.18 0.04
C ILE A 18 -29.02 -20.35 -0.62
N SER A 19 -30.16 -20.29 0.08
CA SER A 19 -31.26 -19.41 -0.31
C SER A 19 -30.70 -17.99 -0.40
N SER A 20 -31.08 -17.25 -1.44
CA SER A 20 -30.74 -15.83 -1.61
C SER A 20 -31.00 -15.01 -0.33
N LYS A 21 -32.04 -15.37 0.42
CA LYS A 21 -32.37 -14.77 1.71
C LYS A 21 -31.32 -15.01 2.79
N PHE A 22 -30.73 -16.21 2.84
CA PHE A 22 -29.65 -16.52 3.80
C PHE A 22 -28.39 -15.68 3.51
N LEU A 23 -28.00 -15.55 2.25
CA LEU A 23 -26.87 -14.71 1.87
C LEU A 23 -27.11 -13.24 2.18
N ILE A 24 -28.33 -12.74 1.98
CA ILE A 24 -28.69 -11.37 2.32
C ILE A 24 -28.61 -11.15 3.85
N ILE A 25 -29.16 -12.06 4.63
CA ILE A 25 -29.12 -11.98 6.10
C ILE A 25 -27.67 -12.01 6.60
N LEU A 26 -26.85 -12.94 6.09
CA LEU A 26 -25.45 -13.03 6.42
C LEU A 26 -24.70 -11.75 6.04
N GLY A 27 -24.95 -11.21 4.85
CA GLY A 27 -24.39 -9.95 4.39
C GLY A 27 -24.77 -8.77 5.29
N ILE A 28 -26.02 -8.68 5.72
CA ILE A 28 -26.50 -7.64 6.66
C ILE A 28 -25.80 -7.78 8.02
N ILE A 29 -25.67 -9.00 8.55
CA ILE A 29 -24.98 -9.25 9.82
C ILE A 29 -23.52 -8.79 9.74
N ILE A 30 -22.81 -9.19 8.69
CA ILE A 30 -21.41 -8.79 8.48
C ILE A 30 -21.31 -7.27 8.34
N ALA A 31 -22.13 -6.66 7.50
CA ALA A 31 -22.14 -5.22 7.29
C ALA A 31 -22.44 -4.45 8.59
N SER A 32 -23.42 -4.92 9.38
CA SER A 32 -23.77 -4.32 10.68
C SER A 32 -22.61 -4.43 11.66
N THR A 33 -21.92 -5.58 11.72
CA THR A 33 -20.76 -5.78 12.59
C THR A 33 -19.60 -4.85 12.23
N VAL A 34 -19.34 -4.69 10.93
CA VAL A 34 -18.29 -3.77 10.43
C VAL A 34 -18.70 -2.29 10.64
N ALA A 35 -20.00 -1.97 10.56
CA ALA A 35 -20.49 -0.62 10.78
C ALA A 35 -20.51 -0.21 12.27
N LEU A 36 -20.57 -1.14 13.22
CA LEU A 36 -20.62 -0.87 14.66
C LEU A 36 -19.51 0.08 15.16
N PRO A 37 -18.21 -0.13 14.88
CA PRO A 37 -17.16 0.79 15.33
C PRO A 37 -17.34 2.20 14.77
N ILE A 38 -17.79 2.31 13.52
CA ILE A 38 -18.01 3.61 12.85
C ILE A 38 -19.20 4.32 13.50
N LEU A 39 -20.31 3.62 13.70
CA LEU A 39 -21.49 4.17 14.39
C LEU A 39 -21.15 4.62 15.81
N TYR A 40 -20.37 3.81 16.56
CA TYR A 40 -19.91 4.19 17.89
C TYR A 40 -19.11 5.50 17.87
N LEU A 41 -18.18 5.64 16.93
CA LEU A 41 -17.36 6.86 16.80
C LEU A 41 -18.24 8.07 16.44
N VAL A 42 -19.21 7.92 15.54
CA VAL A 42 -20.14 8.99 15.17
C VAL A 42 -20.99 9.43 16.38
N ILE A 43 -21.60 8.48 17.11
CA ILE A 43 -22.42 8.79 18.28
C ILE A 43 -21.57 9.49 19.36
N ARG A 44 -20.36 9.00 19.61
CA ARG A 44 -19.45 9.59 20.58
C ARG A 44 -19.02 11.00 20.17
N SER A 45 -18.72 11.22 18.89
CA SER A 45 -18.35 12.53 18.34
C SER A 45 -19.48 13.56 18.50
N VAL A 46 -20.71 13.16 18.26
CA VAL A 46 -21.88 14.04 18.44
C VAL A 46 -22.07 14.39 19.92
N ASN A 47 -21.92 13.43 20.82
CA ASN A 47 -22.09 13.67 22.25
C ASN A 47 -20.97 14.54 22.87
N SER A 48 -19.77 14.52 22.28
CA SER A 48 -18.60 15.31 22.72
C SER A 48 -18.36 16.53 21.81
N PHE A 49 -19.36 17.04 21.12
CA PHE A 49 -19.19 18.08 20.10
C PHE A 49 -18.56 19.37 20.65
N THR A 50 -18.92 19.79 21.86
CA THR A 50 -18.33 20.95 22.55
C THR A 50 -16.85 20.74 22.87
N GLU A 51 -16.49 19.54 23.35
CA GLU A 51 -15.10 19.18 23.63
C GLU A 51 -14.24 19.13 22.34
N VAL A 52 -14.84 18.66 21.23
CA VAL A 52 -14.18 18.64 19.92
C VAL A 52 -13.90 20.05 19.42
N ILE A 53 -14.84 20.99 19.57
CA ILE A 53 -14.64 22.40 19.21
C ILE A 53 -13.53 23.04 20.05
N ASP A 54 -13.54 22.80 21.36
CA ASP A 54 -12.48 23.31 22.25
C ASP A 54 -11.09 22.73 21.89
N LEU A 55 -11.06 21.45 21.49
CA LEU A 55 -9.84 20.83 20.99
C LEU A 55 -9.39 21.43 19.67
N LEU A 56 -10.31 21.69 18.74
CA LEU A 56 -10.01 22.31 17.44
C LEU A 56 -9.45 23.73 17.58
N ASN A 57 -9.89 24.47 18.59
CA ASN A 57 -9.40 25.80 18.89
C ASN A 57 -8.03 25.82 19.57
N LYS A 58 -7.53 24.68 20.05
CA LYS A 58 -6.16 24.59 20.58
C LYS A 58 -5.16 24.74 19.45
N ALA A 59 -4.26 25.72 19.58
CA ALA A 59 -3.30 26.15 18.57
C ALA A 59 -2.37 25.05 18.00
N GLY A 60 -2.32 23.86 18.61
CA GLY A 60 -1.49 22.74 18.15
C GLY A 60 -2.15 21.81 17.12
N LEU A 61 -3.49 21.75 17.05
CA LEU A 61 -4.18 20.80 16.20
C LEU A 61 -4.03 21.09 14.72
N PHE A 62 -4.10 22.37 14.34
CA PHE A 62 -3.87 22.77 12.94
C PHE A 62 -2.50 22.31 12.45
N TRP A 63 -1.47 22.40 13.29
CA TRP A 63 -0.11 21.95 12.94
C TRP A 63 -0.01 20.44 12.79
N ILE A 64 -0.74 19.68 13.60
CA ILE A 64 -0.82 18.22 13.50
C ILE A 64 -1.49 17.81 12.17
N PHE A 65 -2.63 18.42 11.83
CA PHE A 65 -3.29 18.19 10.55
C PHE A 65 -2.40 18.53 9.36
N PHE A 66 -1.73 19.67 9.40
CA PHE A 66 -0.83 20.09 8.35
C PHE A 66 0.34 19.12 8.14
N ARG A 67 0.97 18.67 9.24
CA ARG A 67 2.03 17.65 9.18
C ARG A 67 1.53 16.32 8.62
N THR A 68 0.34 15.88 9.03
CA THR A 68 -0.27 14.66 8.52
C THR A 68 -0.56 14.78 7.03
N PHE A 69 -1.07 15.92 6.58
CA PHE A 69 -1.30 16.18 5.16
C PHE A 69 -0.01 16.14 4.35
N ILE A 70 1.05 16.78 4.82
CA ILE A 70 2.37 16.73 4.19
C ILE A 70 2.88 15.28 4.12
N LEU A 71 2.76 14.52 5.22
CA LEU A 71 3.18 13.13 5.26
C LEU A 71 2.45 12.30 4.18
N VAL A 72 1.12 12.38 4.13
CA VAL A 72 0.31 11.65 3.15
C VAL A 72 0.68 12.04 1.73
N PHE A 73 0.83 13.35 1.47
CA PHE A 73 1.21 13.86 0.15
C PHE A 73 2.59 13.33 -0.29
N LEU A 74 3.60 13.42 0.58
CA LEU A 74 4.97 12.95 0.29
C LEU A 74 4.99 11.43 0.06
N VAL A 75 4.35 10.66 0.94
CA VAL A 75 4.31 9.20 0.81
C VAL A 75 3.64 8.80 -0.50
N THR A 76 2.50 9.40 -0.83
CA THR A 76 1.77 9.10 -2.06
C THR A 76 2.59 9.45 -3.30
N LEU A 77 3.15 10.67 -3.35
CA LEU A 77 3.92 11.15 -4.49
C LEU A 77 5.15 10.27 -4.74
N ILE A 78 5.94 10.02 -3.70
CA ILE A 78 7.17 9.22 -3.82
C ILE A 78 6.85 7.77 -4.15
N SER A 79 5.80 7.18 -3.55
CA SER A 79 5.36 5.81 -3.86
C SER A 79 4.89 5.66 -5.30
N ILE A 80 4.21 6.67 -5.86
CA ILE A 80 3.82 6.70 -7.28
C ILE A 80 5.07 6.73 -8.16
N ILE A 81 6.00 7.63 -7.89
CA ILE A 81 7.23 7.76 -8.68
C ILE A 81 8.00 6.44 -8.68
N ILE A 82 8.25 5.86 -7.52
CA ILE A 82 8.99 4.60 -7.39
C ILE A 82 8.22 3.43 -8.01
N GLY A 83 6.95 3.26 -7.67
CA GLY A 83 6.13 2.14 -8.11
C GLY A 83 5.92 2.12 -9.63
N VAL A 84 5.64 3.28 -10.23
CA VAL A 84 5.48 3.42 -11.69
C VAL A 84 6.81 3.18 -12.40
N SER A 85 7.90 3.78 -11.92
CA SER A 85 9.23 3.61 -12.53
C SER A 85 9.67 2.16 -12.52
N ILE A 86 9.53 1.47 -11.40
CA ILE A 86 9.87 0.04 -11.29
C ILE A 86 8.96 -0.80 -12.19
N ALA A 87 7.65 -0.53 -12.21
CA ALA A 87 6.71 -1.23 -13.07
C ALA A 87 7.06 -1.05 -14.55
N TRP A 88 7.43 0.16 -14.96
CA TRP A 88 7.84 0.46 -16.32
C TRP A 88 9.13 -0.27 -16.71
N VAL A 89 10.18 -0.16 -15.88
CA VAL A 89 11.46 -0.82 -16.13
C VAL A 89 11.28 -2.34 -16.27
N ILE A 90 10.56 -2.99 -15.35
CA ILE A 90 10.38 -4.45 -15.38
C ILE A 90 9.50 -4.91 -16.55
N THR A 91 8.61 -4.04 -17.07
CA THR A 91 7.62 -4.44 -18.09
C THR A 91 8.03 -4.03 -19.49
N ARG A 92 8.76 -2.91 -19.65
CA ARG A 92 9.07 -2.29 -20.94
C ARG A 92 10.55 -2.35 -21.32
N THR A 93 11.40 -2.96 -20.48
CA THR A 93 12.81 -3.18 -20.81
C THR A 93 13.16 -4.66 -20.81
N ASP A 94 14.17 -5.03 -21.60
CA ASP A 94 14.70 -6.40 -21.69
C ASP A 94 15.58 -6.75 -20.50
N LEU A 95 15.06 -6.53 -19.28
CA LEU A 95 15.81 -6.75 -18.05
C LEU A 95 16.02 -8.25 -17.80
N ALA A 96 17.29 -8.70 -17.82
CA ALA A 96 17.64 -10.07 -17.47
C ALA A 96 17.17 -10.36 -16.03
N GLY A 97 16.39 -11.44 -15.85
CA GLY A 97 15.86 -11.78 -14.52
C GLY A 97 14.60 -10.99 -14.10
N SER A 98 13.87 -10.36 -15.01
CA SER A 98 12.66 -9.57 -14.73
C SER A 98 11.61 -10.31 -13.87
N LYS A 99 11.54 -11.66 -13.97
CA LYS A 99 10.66 -12.51 -13.15
C LYS A 99 11.07 -12.47 -11.68
N ILE A 100 12.38 -12.52 -11.38
CA ILE A 100 12.91 -12.49 -10.01
C ILE A 100 12.68 -11.11 -9.41
N TYR A 101 13.05 -10.04 -10.12
CA TYR A 101 12.82 -8.66 -9.66
C TYR A 101 11.34 -8.38 -9.42
N SER A 102 10.46 -8.94 -10.25
CA SER A 102 9.01 -8.82 -10.07
C SER A 102 8.51 -9.33 -8.74
N VAL A 103 9.13 -10.38 -8.20
CA VAL A 103 8.79 -10.95 -6.88
C VAL A 103 9.47 -10.14 -5.78
N MET A 104 10.74 -9.78 -5.95
CA MET A 104 11.51 -9.03 -4.94
C MET A 104 10.88 -7.68 -4.62
N VAL A 105 10.33 -6.99 -5.61
CA VAL A 105 9.65 -5.69 -5.44
C VAL A 105 8.42 -5.77 -4.53
N ILE A 106 7.78 -6.95 -4.45
CA ILE A 106 6.58 -7.15 -3.65
C ILE A 106 6.93 -7.56 -2.21
N LEU A 107 8.16 -8.01 -1.93
CA LEU A 107 8.55 -8.51 -0.61
C LEU A 107 8.25 -7.52 0.55
N PRO A 108 8.51 -6.21 0.42
CA PRO A 108 8.19 -5.28 1.51
C PRO A 108 6.71 -5.23 1.88
N PHE A 109 5.82 -5.56 0.93
CA PHE A 109 4.37 -5.62 1.16
C PHE A 109 3.97 -6.71 2.16
N ILE A 110 4.75 -7.77 2.28
CA ILE A 110 4.47 -8.91 3.19
C ILE A 110 4.76 -8.52 4.64
N ILE A 111 5.60 -7.50 4.86
CA ILE A 111 6.01 -7.07 6.20
C ILE A 111 4.88 -6.23 6.82
N PRO A 112 4.32 -6.63 7.98
CA PRO A 112 3.37 -5.79 8.70
C PRO A 112 3.99 -4.42 9.01
N SER A 113 3.24 -3.34 8.74
CA SER A 113 3.76 -1.97 8.78
C SER A 113 4.39 -1.59 10.13
N TYR A 114 3.84 -2.06 11.24
CA TYR A 114 4.38 -1.80 12.57
C TYR A 114 5.74 -2.50 12.80
N ILE A 115 5.92 -3.73 12.29
CA ILE A 115 7.19 -4.45 12.36
C ILE A 115 8.23 -3.72 11.49
N GLY A 116 7.85 -3.34 10.26
CA GLY A 116 8.71 -2.58 9.38
C GLY A 116 9.17 -1.26 10.01
N ALA A 117 8.26 -0.52 10.64
CA ALA A 117 8.58 0.72 11.33
C ALA A 117 9.52 0.51 12.53
N MET A 118 9.25 -0.48 13.38
CA MET A 118 10.12 -0.81 14.52
C MET A 118 11.52 -1.22 14.09
N THR A 119 11.61 -2.12 13.09
CA THR A 119 12.89 -2.59 12.55
C THR A 119 13.68 -1.43 11.92
N PHE A 120 13.01 -0.55 11.20
CA PHE A 120 13.64 0.64 10.63
C PHE A 120 14.22 1.55 11.73
N LEU A 121 13.44 1.86 12.76
CA LEU A 121 13.90 2.67 13.89
C LEU A 121 15.11 2.05 14.59
N GLU A 122 15.10 0.72 14.79
CA GLU A 122 16.22 0.00 15.40
C GLU A 122 17.48 0.05 14.54
N ILE A 123 17.36 -0.19 13.22
CA ILE A 123 18.49 -0.18 12.29
C ILE A 123 19.12 1.23 12.20
N PHE A 124 18.30 2.27 12.11
CA PHE A 124 18.74 3.65 11.87
C PHE A 124 18.90 4.47 13.16
N SER A 125 18.73 3.86 14.34
CA SER A 125 18.96 4.56 15.60
C SER A 125 20.45 4.91 15.76
N PRO A 126 20.78 5.94 16.56
CA PRO A 126 22.17 6.34 16.81
C PRO A 126 23.06 5.26 17.46
N ARG A 127 22.48 4.18 17.94
CA ARG A 127 23.18 2.98 18.47
C ARG A 127 22.73 1.71 17.78
N GLY A 128 22.10 1.85 16.62
CA GLY A 128 21.53 0.73 15.85
C GLY A 128 22.57 -0.02 15.03
N LEU A 129 22.08 -1.06 14.35
CA LEU A 129 22.93 -1.95 13.54
C LEU A 129 23.72 -1.18 12.46
N LEU A 130 23.10 -0.21 11.81
CA LEU A 130 23.76 0.55 10.74
C LEU A 130 24.90 1.41 11.28
N GLN A 131 24.72 2.04 12.43
CA GLN A 131 25.78 2.80 13.10
C GLN A 131 26.98 1.90 13.44
N ASN A 132 26.72 0.72 13.99
CA ASN A 132 27.77 -0.24 14.35
C ASN A 132 28.58 -0.74 13.15
N ILE A 133 27.90 -0.93 11.99
CA ILE A 133 28.56 -1.35 10.74
C ILE A 133 29.38 -0.21 10.12
N LEU A 134 28.93 1.04 10.24
CA LEU A 134 29.56 2.20 9.60
C LEU A 134 30.61 2.87 10.49
N SER A 135 30.60 2.64 11.81
CA SER A 135 31.58 3.22 12.74
C SER A 135 33.03 2.90 12.38
N PRO A 136 33.42 1.69 11.91
CA PRO A 136 34.80 1.41 11.47
C PRO A 136 35.24 2.23 10.26
N PHE A 137 34.30 2.76 9.47
CA PHE A 137 34.55 3.59 8.30
C PHE A 137 34.58 5.09 8.60
N GLY A 138 34.61 5.48 9.89
CA GLY A 138 34.72 6.87 10.32
C GLY A 138 33.36 7.61 10.40
N VAL A 139 32.23 6.92 10.31
CA VAL A 139 30.90 7.52 10.49
C VAL A 139 30.57 7.55 11.98
N GLU A 140 30.83 8.64 12.65
CA GLU A 140 30.62 8.78 14.10
C GLU A 140 29.15 8.88 14.49
N LYS A 141 28.30 9.46 13.60
CA LYS A 141 26.87 9.65 13.88
C LYS A 141 26.05 9.60 12.62
N LEU A 142 25.03 8.75 12.61
CA LEU A 142 24.00 8.73 11.57
C LEU A 142 23.03 9.92 11.70
N MET A 143 22.46 10.33 10.58
CA MET A 143 21.39 11.32 10.56
C MET A 143 20.19 10.79 11.35
N ASN A 144 19.54 11.66 12.11
CA ASN A 144 18.36 11.28 12.88
C ASN A 144 17.16 11.09 11.95
N PHE A 145 16.76 9.85 11.73
CA PHE A 145 15.61 9.47 10.89
C PHE A 145 14.28 9.49 11.64
N ASN A 146 14.20 10.13 12.80
CA ASN A 146 12.96 10.26 13.56
C ASN A 146 12.01 11.31 12.94
N GLY A 147 10.74 11.24 13.28
CA GLY A 147 9.72 12.21 12.84
C GLY A 147 9.25 12.02 11.40
N LEU A 148 8.97 13.12 10.71
CA LEU A 148 8.35 13.13 9.40
C LEU A 148 9.19 12.39 8.33
N ILE A 149 10.51 12.59 8.34
CA ILE A 149 11.41 12.00 7.34
C ILE A 149 11.44 10.48 7.49
N GLY A 150 11.68 9.97 8.68
CA GLY A 150 11.71 8.53 8.93
C GLY A 150 10.36 7.87 8.65
N ALA A 151 9.27 8.49 9.10
CA ALA A 151 7.92 8.01 8.80
C ALA A 151 7.66 7.97 7.29
N THR A 152 8.06 8.99 6.53
CA THR A 152 7.91 9.02 5.07
C THR A 152 8.68 7.88 4.42
N ILE A 153 9.94 7.66 4.78
CA ILE A 153 10.77 6.61 4.18
C ILE A 153 10.16 5.23 4.44
N VAL A 154 9.81 4.93 5.69
CA VAL A 154 9.22 3.64 6.06
C VAL A 154 7.90 3.41 5.33
N LEU A 155 7.00 4.40 5.34
CA LEU A 155 5.70 4.27 4.68
C LEU A 155 5.85 4.13 3.17
N VAL A 156 6.77 4.86 2.53
CA VAL A 156 7.06 4.70 1.10
C VAL A 156 7.53 3.29 0.79
N LEU A 157 8.49 2.76 1.56
CA LEU A 157 9.00 1.39 1.36
C LEU A 157 7.92 0.32 1.48
N LEU A 158 6.92 0.54 2.33
CA LEU A 158 5.81 -0.39 2.53
C LEU A 158 4.64 -0.17 1.55
N THR A 159 4.53 1.03 0.93
CA THR A 159 3.37 1.37 0.10
C THR A 159 3.65 1.39 -1.40
N TYR A 160 4.90 1.62 -1.86
CA TYR A 160 5.19 1.59 -3.30
C TYR A 160 4.80 0.27 -4.00
N PRO A 161 4.83 -0.92 -3.33
CA PRO A 161 4.42 -2.15 -3.99
C PRO A 161 2.95 -2.18 -4.38
N TYR A 162 2.07 -1.44 -3.68
CA TYR A 162 0.65 -1.30 -4.09
C TYR A 162 0.53 -0.64 -5.47
N VAL A 163 1.29 0.45 -5.66
CA VAL A 163 1.32 1.15 -6.95
C VAL A 163 1.86 0.23 -8.04
N TYR A 164 2.96 -0.46 -7.76
CA TYR A 164 3.55 -1.43 -8.67
C TYR A 164 2.55 -2.54 -9.07
N LEU A 165 1.82 -3.12 -8.12
CA LEU A 165 0.85 -4.19 -8.35
C LEU A 165 -0.33 -3.75 -9.23
N ILE A 166 -0.70 -2.48 -9.19
CA ILE A 166 -1.77 -1.90 -10.01
C ILE A 166 -1.24 -1.53 -11.40
N VAL A 167 -0.10 -0.87 -11.46
CA VAL A 167 0.46 -0.32 -12.71
C VAL A 167 1.01 -1.40 -13.63
N ARG A 168 1.71 -2.40 -13.08
CA ARG A 168 2.33 -3.45 -13.89
C ARG A 168 1.35 -4.24 -14.77
N PRO A 169 0.20 -4.74 -14.29
CA PRO A 169 -0.79 -5.40 -15.15
C PRO A 169 -1.39 -4.46 -16.20
N ALA A 170 -1.57 -3.18 -15.87
CA ALA A 170 -2.05 -2.18 -16.81
C ALA A 170 -1.05 -1.99 -17.96
N LEU A 171 0.24 -1.81 -17.65
CA LEU A 171 1.30 -1.72 -18.67
C LEU A 171 1.39 -2.98 -19.54
N LYS A 172 1.21 -4.17 -18.96
CA LYS A 172 1.24 -5.43 -19.72
C LYS A 172 0.08 -5.57 -20.71
N LYS A 173 -1.08 -4.96 -20.42
CA LYS A 173 -2.27 -4.99 -21.28
C LYS A 173 -2.21 -3.95 -22.40
N MET A 174 -1.36 -2.94 -22.30
CA MET A 174 -1.19 -1.95 -23.37
C MET A 174 -0.51 -2.61 -24.56
N ASP A 175 -1.06 -2.37 -25.75
CA ASP A 175 -0.54 -2.91 -27.01
C ASP A 175 0.83 -2.29 -27.33
N PRO A 176 1.91 -3.10 -27.43
CA PRO A 176 3.23 -2.61 -27.78
C PRO A 176 3.29 -1.97 -29.17
N SER A 177 2.36 -2.35 -30.08
CA SER A 177 2.33 -1.84 -31.46
C SER A 177 2.20 -0.32 -31.53
N LEU A 178 1.54 0.31 -30.57
CA LEU A 178 1.43 1.77 -30.48
C LEU A 178 2.80 2.44 -30.21
N GLU A 179 3.62 1.82 -29.35
CA GLU A 179 4.99 2.32 -29.08
C GLU A 179 5.91 2.07 -30.28
N ASP A 180 5.77 0.94 -30.96
CA ASP A 180 6.55 0.61 -32.15
C ASP A 180 6.17 1.54 -33.32
N ALA A 181 4.89 1.85 -33.52
CA ALA A 181 4.45 2.81 -34.49
C ALA A 181 5.03 4.23 -34.23
N ALA A 182 5.05 4.68 -32.96
CA ALA A 182 5.66 5.93 -32.58
C ALA A 182 7.16 5.95 -32.85
N ARG A 183 7.87 4.85 -32.59
CA ARG A 183 9.31 4.72 -32.90
C ARG A 183 9.60 4.80 -34.39
N VAL A 184 8.78 4.12 -35.22
CA VAL A 184 8.91 4.17 -36.70
C VAL A 184 8.69 5.60 -37.20
N MET A 185 7.82 6.38 -36.56
CA MET A 185 7.61 7.81 -36.87
C MET A 185 8.71 8.74 -36.33
N GLY A 186 9.78 8.20 -35.73
CA GLY A 186 10.92 8.96 -35.22
C GLY A 186 10.72 9.55 -33.82
N TYR A 187 9.64 9.18 -33.12
CA TYR A 187 9.42 9.56 -31.74
C TYR A 187 10.18 8.62 -30.79
N GLY A 188 11.14 9.17 -30.05
CA GLY A 188 11.82 8.41 -29.01
C GLY A 188 10.92 8.14 -27.80
N SER A 189 11.32 7.20 -26.96
CA SER A 189 10.58 6.75 -25.75
C SER A 189 10.31 7.86 -24.71
N ILE A 190 10.94 9.02 -24.81
CA ILE A 190 10.93 10.13 -23.83
C ILE A 190 10.74 11.48 -24.55
N ARG A 191 9.86 11.52 -25.51
CA ARG A 191 9.45 12.82 -26.12
C ARG A 191 7.96 12.98 -26.08
#